data_ae26b19379457ac01ba2000c4cda0355
#
_entry.id   ae26b19379457ac01ba2000c4cda0355
#
_cell.length_a   1.000
_cell.length_b   1.000
_cell.length_c   1.000
_cell.angle_alpha   90.00
_cell.angle_beta   90.00
_cell.angle_gamma   90.00
#
_symmetry.space_group_name_H-M   'P 1'
#
loop_
_entity.id
_entity.type
_entity.pdbx_description
1 polymer ?
#
loop_
_entity_poly.entity_id
_entity_poly.type
_entity_poly.pdbx_seq_one_letter_code
_entity_poly.pdbx_strand_id
1 'polypeptide(L)'
;MPELLDTGRYERRRAKELEDPLFAAEYRRARAEIAQVDAVMRQLDSLREASGVSKAELARMIGRNPSTVRRLFTAEVNPELKTIAAMASALGARLEITSEEPRGGAASGPAEPRSVA
;
A
#
# COMPACT_ATOMS: atom_id res chain seq x y z
N MET A 1 7.69 -2.25 33.35
CA MET A 1 7.83 -2.64 32.70
C MET A 1 8.78 -2.87 31.74
N PRO A 2 9.79 -3.08 32.04
CA PRO A 2 10.85 -3.23 31.14
C PRO A 2 10.62 -4.33 30.19
N GLU A 3 9.95 -5.35 30.58
CA GLU A 3 9.78 -6.39 29.67
C GLU A 3 9.07 -5.96 28.49
N LEU A 4 8.19 -5.05 28.63
CA LEU A 4 7.45 -4.59 27.50
C LEU A 4 8.32 -3.90 26.50
N LEU A 5 9.46 -3.43 26.97
CA LEU A 5 10.31 -2.69 26.09
C LEU A 5 11.53 -3.47 25.65
N ASP A 6 11.51 -4.79 25.82
CA ASP A 6 12.68 -5.56 25.45
C ASP A 6 12.70 -5.78 23.97
N THR A 7 12.98 -4.74 23.23
CA THR A 7 13.06 -4.84 21.80
C THR A 7 14.33 -5.57 21.40
N GLY A 8 15.31 -5.61 22.26
CA GLY A 8 16.53 -6.32 21.96
C GLY A 8 16.30 -7.79 21.77
N ARG A 9 15.45 -8.39 22.63
CA ARG A 9 15.17 -9.81 22.52
C ARG A 9 14.42 -10.08 21.21
N TYR A 10 13.46 -9.24 20.89
CA TYR A 10 12.69 -9.41 19.68
C TYR A 10 13.60 -9.27 18.44
N GLU A 11 14.47 -8.31 18.46
CA GLU A 11 15.36 -8.09 17.35
C GLU A 11 16.38 -9.20 17.20
N ARG A 12 16.86 -9.73 18.31
CA ARG A 12 17.81 -10.85 18.24
C ARG A 12 17.14 -12.09 17.67
N ARG A 13 15.89 -12.32 18.07
CA ARG A 13 15.17 -13.46 17.54
C ARG A 13 14.93 -13.27 16.05
N ARG A 14 14.57 -12.07 15.65
CA ARG A 14 14.33 -11.78 14.24
C ARG A 14 15.61 -11.97 13.44
N ALA A 15 16.71 -11.53 13.96
CA ALA A 15 17.97 -11.67 13.26
C ALA A 15 18.33 -13.13 13.11
N LYS A 16 18.07 -13.94 14.13
CA LYS A 16 18.37 -15.34 14.04
C LYS A 16 17.47 -16.02 13.02
N GLU A 17 16.21 -15.66 13.01
CA GLU A 17 15.31 -16.25 12.05
C GLU A 17 15.69 -15.88 10.63
N LEU A 18 16.23 -14.71 10.42
CA LEU A 18 16.60 -14.28 9.10
C LEU A 18 17.86 -14.98 8.57
N GLU A 19 18.51 -15.75 9.43
CA GLU A 19 19.63 -16.54 8.95
C GLU A 19 19.14 -17.74 8.16
N ASP A 20 17.89 -18.15 8.33
CA ASP A 20 17.31 -19.23 7.56
C ASP A 20 16.94 -18.68 6.18
N PRO A 21 17.54 -19.16 5.11
CA PRO A 21 17.28 -18.56 3.79
C PRO A 21 15.81 -18.60 3.39
N LEU A 22 15.10 -19.67 3.75
CA LEU A 22 13.71 -19.76 3.40
C LEU A 22 12.89 -18.71 4.14
N PHE A 23 13.14 -18.60 5.44
CA PHE A 23 12.43 -17.61 6.23
C PHE A 23 12.78 -16.19 5.77
N ALA A 24 14.06 -15.96 5.46
CA ALA A 24 14.47 -14.64 5.01
C ALA A 24 13.79 -14.26 3.70
N ALA A 25 13.63 -15.22 2.80
CA ALA A 25 12.95 -14.94 1.55
C ALA A 25 11.48 -14.58 1.77
N GLU A 26 10.82 -15.32 2.67
CA GLU A 26 9.43 -15.03 2.97
C GLU A 26 9.28 -13.69 3.66
N TYR A 27 10.21 -13.36 4.54
CA TYR A 27 10.15 -12.08 5.26
C TYR A 27 10.32 -10.93 4.27
N ARG A 28 11.26 -11.04 3.34
CA ARG A 28 11.47 -9.99 2.36
C ARG A 28 10.26 -9.83 1.44
N ARG A 29 9.63 -10.95 1.08
CA ARG A 29 8.44 -10.89 0.24
C ARG A 29 7.31 -10.17 0.95
N ALA A 30 7.10 -10.51 2.23
CA ALA A 30 6.04 -9.86 2.99
C ALA A 30 6.31 -8.37 3.16
N ARG A 31 7.56 -8.02 3.39
CA ARG A 31 7.91 -6.60 3.52
C ARG A 31 7.70 -5.86 2.22
N ALA A 32 8.01 -6.49 1.10
CA ALA A 32 7.83 -5.87 -0.19
C ALA A 32 6.35 -5.64 -0.48
N GLU A 33 5.51 -6.57 -0.09
CA GLU A 33 4.08 -6.42 -0.30
C GLU A 33 3.53 -5.27 0.54
N ILE A 34 3.95 -5.20 1.80
CA ILE A 34 3.51 -4.10 2.66
C ILE A 34 3.97 -2.77 2.11
N ALA A 35 5.19 -2.72 1.59
CA ALA A 35 5.73 -1.47 1.05
C ALA A 35 4.91 -0.99 -0.15
N GLN A 36 4.42 -1.91 -0.97
CA GLN A 36 3.59 -1.51 -2.10
C GLN A 36 2.26 -0.93 -1.64
N VAL A 37 1.64 -1.55 -0.64
CA VAL A 37 0.39 -1.04 -0.11
C VAL A 37 0.60 0.33 0.50
N ASP A 38 1.68 0.49 1.27
CA ASP A 38 1.98 1.78 1.89
C ASP A 38 2.22 2.85 0.84
N ALA A 39 2.87 2.49 -0.26
CA ALA A 39 3.15 3.45 -1.33
C ALA A 39 1.84 3.95 -1.95
N VAL A 40 0.89 3.06 -2.17
CA VAL A 40 -0.39 3.45 -2.72
C VAL A 40 -1.10 4.39 -1.75
N MET A 41 -1.09 4.06 -0.47
CA MET A 41 -1.77 4.90 0.51
C MET A 41 -1.11 6.28 0.62
N ARG A 42 0.20 6.34 0.50
CA ARG A 42 0.88 7.64 0.52
C ARG A 42 0.53 8.47 -0.70
N GLN A 43 0.40 7.83 -1.86
CA GLN A 43 -0.01 8.55 -3.06
C GLN A 43 -1.41 9.11 -2.92
N LEU A 44 -2.33 8.32 -2.36
CA LEU A 44 -3.68 8.79 -2.14
C LEU A 44 -3.70 9.95 -1.16
N ASP A 45 -2.88 9.87 -0.12
CA ASP A 45 -2.85 10.94 0.88
C ASP A 45 -2.29 12.22 0.28
N SER A 46 -1.29 12.11 -0.58
CA SER A 46 -0.73 13.28 -1.25
C SER A 46 -1.76 13.92 -2.17
N LEU A 47 -2.52 13.11 -2.91
CA LEU A 47 -3.57 13.62 -3.76
C LEU A 47 -4.65 14.30 -2.94
N ARG A 48 -5.01 13.70 -1.82
CA ARG A 48 -6.02 14.25 -0.95
C ARG A 48 -5.58 15.64 -0.45
N GLU A 49 -4.35 15.73 0.03
CA GLU A 49 -3.84 16.99 0.54
C GLU A 49 -3.76 18.04 -0.56
N ALA A 50 -3.29 17.65 -1.72
CA ALA A 50 -3.19 18.59 -2.83
C ALA A 50 -4.56 19.08 -3.26
N SER A 51 -5.59 18.26 -3.08
CA SER A 51 -6.95 18.67 -3.43
C SER A 51 -7.65 19.45 -2.34
N GLY A 52 -7.02 19.58 -1.18
CA GLY A 52 -7.64 20.32 -0.08
C GLY A 52 -8.77 19.57 0.58
N VAL A 53 -8.81 18.25 0.44
CA VAL A 53 -9.91 17.44 0.96
C VAL A 53 -9.47 16.80 2.26
N SER A 54 -10.26 16.93 3.32
CA SER A 54 -9.92 16.31 4.58
C SER A 54 -10.26 14.83 4.51
N LYS A 55 -9.72 14.05 5.44
CA LYS A 55 -10.03 12.62 5.47
C LYS A 55 -11.51 12.39 5.70
N ALA A 56 -12.13 13.23 6.53
CA ALA A 56 -13.56 13.11 6.77
C ALA A 56 -14.36 13.44 5.52
N GLU A 57 -13.92 14.43 4.76
CA GLU A 57 -14.60 14.75 3.52
C GLU A 57 -14.46 13.63 2.51
N LEU A 58 -13.27 13.06 2.42
CA LEU A 58 -13.05 11.95 1.50
C LEU A 58 -13.97 10.80 1.87
N ALA A 59 -14.11 10.52 3.16
CA ALA A 59 -14.99 9.46 3.62
C ALA A 59 -16.43 9.72 3.17
N ARG A 60 -16.88 10.95 3.30
CA ARG A 60 -18.23 11.27 2.86
C ARG A 60 -18.37 11.12 1.36
N MET A 61 -17.35 11.50 0.61
CA MET A 61 -17.42 11.42 -0.84
C MET A 61 -17.56 9.98 -1.32
N ILE A 62 -16.99 9.05 -0.59
CA ILE A 62 -17.07 7.65 -1.01
C ILE A 62 -18.08 6.86 -0.19
N GLY A 63 -18.83 7.54 0.69
CA GLY A 63 -19.87 6.86 1.44
C GLY A 63 -19.37 5.91 2.50
N ARG A 64 -18.22 6.23 3.10
CA ARG A 64 -17.67 5.38 4.14
C ARG A 64 -17.55 6.13 5.45
N ASN A 65 -17.37 5.38 6.52
CA ASN A 65 -17.25 5.95 7.84
C ASN A 65 -15.93 6.71 7.97
N PRO A 66 -15.94 7.93 8.48
CA PRO A 66 -14.68 8.71 8.60
C PRO A 66 -13.60 8.01 9.43
N SER A 67 -13.98 7.31 10.49
CA SER A 67 -12.95 6.66 11.28
C SER A 67 -12.35 5.50 10.51
N THR A 68 -13.11 4.84 9.66
CA THR A 68 -12.57 3.78 8.82
C THR A 68 -11.53 4.35 7.86
N VAL A 69 -11.84 5.47 7.24
CA VAL A 69 -10.90 6.08 6.30
C VAL A 69 -9.65 6.56 7.02
N ARG A 70 -9.80 7.17 8.19
CA ARG A 70 -8.63 7.60 8.94
C ARG A 70 -7.73 6.43 9.29
N ARG A 71 -8.32 5.29 9.67
CA ARG A 71 -7.52 4.12 10.01
C ARG A 71 -6.79 3.55 8.81
N LEU A 72 -7.36 3.68 7.63
CA LEU A 72 -6.65 3.25 6.43
C LEU A 72 -5.39 4.07 6.21
N PHE A 73 -5.47 5.37 6.45
CA PHE A 73 -4.31 6.23 6.25
C PHE A 73 -3.27 6.09 7.36
N THR A 74 -3.62 5.48 8.47
CA THR A 74 -2.64 5.25 9.53
C THR A 74 -2.14 3.82 9.53
N ALA A 75 -2.50 3.07 8.49
CA ALA A 75 -2.04 1.69 8.33
C ALA A 75 -2.51 0.77 9.43
N GLU A 76 -3.62 1.09 10.07
CA GLU A 76 -4.16 0.23 11.12
C GLU A 76 -4.96 -0.93 10.56
N VAL A 77 -5.39 -0.86 9.32
CA VAL A 77 -6.15 -1.93 8.70
C VAL A 77 -5.69 -2.07 7.26
N ASN A 78 -5.91 -3.22 6.70
CA ASN A 78 -5.58 -3.44 5.30
C ASN A 78 -6.68 -2.86 4.43
N PRO A 79 -6.33 -2.04 3.47
CA PRO A 79 -7.34 -1.46 2.59
C PRO A 79 -7.84 -2.48 1.58
N GLU A 80 -9.12 -2.42 1.30
CA GLU A 80 -9.67 -3.23 0.24
C GLU A 80 -9.45 -2.49 -1.07
N LEU A 81 -9.19 -3.24 -2.11
CA LEU A 81 -8.95 -2.62 -3.41
C LEU A 81 -10.12 -1.75 -3.84
N LYS A 82 -11.34 -2.20 -3.55
CA LYS A 82 -12.51 -1.42 -3.94
C LYS A 82 -12.53 -0.07 -3.24
N THR A 83 -12.13 -0.02 -1.98
CA THR A 83 -12.09 1.23 -1.26
C THR A 83 -11.00 2.14 -1.81
N ILE A 84 -9.85 1.55 -2.14
CA ILE A 84 -8.77 2.33 -2.74
C ILE A 84 -9.23 2.92 -4.07
N ALA A 85 -9.91 2.11 -4.88
CA ALA A 85 -10.41 2.59 -6.17
C ALA A 85 -11.42 3.71 -5.99
N ALA A 86 -12.29 3.60 -4.97
CA ALA A 86 -13.26 4.65 -4.70
C ALA A 86 -12.59 5.95 -4.30
N MET A 87 -11.56 5.86 -3.45
CA MET A 87 -10.85 7.05 -3.02
C MET A 87 -10.11 7.70 -4.18
N ALA A 88 -9.46 6.88 -5.01
CA ALA A 88 -8.76 7.41 -6.16
C ALA A 88 -9.74 8.13 -7.09
N SER A 89 -10.87 7.50 -7.36
CA SER A 89 -11.88 8.09 -8.24
C SER A 89 -12.40 9.40 -7.68
N ALA A 90 -12.66 9.44 -6.38
CA ALA A 90 -13.16 10.67 -5.75
C ALA A 90 -12.14 11.79 -5.84
N LEU A 91 -10.86 11.45 -5.89
CA LEU A 91 -9.80 12.45 -5.98
C LEU A 91 -9.39 12.74 -7.42
N GLY A 92 -10.13 12.20 -8.38
CA GLY A 92 -9.84 12.48 -9.78
C GLY A 92 -8.69 11.66 -10.35
N ALA A 93 -8.41 10.53 -9.74
CA ALA A 93 -7.30 9.70 -10.16
C ALA A 93 -7.78 8.29 -10.48
N ARG A 94 -6.87 7.47 -10.95
CA ARG A 94 -7.21 6.08 -11.21
C ARG A 94 -6.03 5.21 -10.82
N LEU A 95 -6.31 3.95 -10.58
CA LEU A 95 -5.26 3.01 -10.22
C LEU A 95 -4.65 2.45 -11.49
N GLU A 96 -3.34 2.27 -11.43
CA GLU A 96 -2.64 1.68 -12.56
C GLU A 96 -1.53 0.80 -12.02
N ILE A 97 -1.22 -0.26 -12.75
CA ILE A 97 -0.09 -1.11 -12.41
C ILE A 97 0.88 -1.03 -13.56
N THR A 98 2.11 -0.62 -13.26
CA THR A 98 3.12 -0.51 -14.29
C THR A 98 4.29 -1.39 -13.91
N SER A 99 4.95 -1.90 -14.91
CA SER A 99 6.13 -2.72 -14.68
C SER A 99 7.26 -1.85 -14.18
N GLU A 100 7.93 -2.35 -13.15
CA GLU A 100 9.04 -1.59 -12.61
C GLU A 100 10.21 -1.59 -13.52
N GLU A 101 10.44 -2.62 -14.24
CA GLU A 101 11.50 -2.61 -15.17
C GLU A 101 11.07 -3.24 -16.43
N PRO A 102 11.60 -2.79 -17.47
CA PRO A 102 11.24 -3.28 -18.78
C PRO A 102 11.66 -4.71 -18.86
N ARG A 103 10.77 -5.54 -19.23
CA ARG A 103 11.08 -6.84 -19.34
C ARG A 103 11.51 -7.09 -20.63
N GLY A 104 12.54 -7.33 -20.88
CA GLY A 104 12.97 -7.69 -22.13
C GLY A 104 12.09 -7.30 -23.19
N GLY A 105 12.23 -6.75 -23.90
CA GLY A 105 11.51 -6.33 -24.96
C GLY A 105 10.13 -6.57 -24.88
N ALA A 106 9.89 -7.39 -24.23
CA ALA A 106 8.59 -7.71 -24.22
C ALA A 106 7.83 -6.59 -24.20
N ALA A 107 8.21 -6.04 -23.70
CA ALA A 107 7.47 -5.09 -23.58
C ALA A 107 6.82 -4.52 -24.51
N SER A 108 6.99 -4.40 -24.93
CA SER A 108 6.44 -3.78 -25.66
C SER A 108 5.29 -3.78 -25.84
N GLY A 109 4.94 -3.85 -25.79
CA GLY A 109 3.97 -3.87 -25.95
C GLY A 109 3.01 -3.66 -26.03
N PRO A 110 2.64 -3.61 -26.24
CA PRO A 110 1.67 -3.41 -26.47
C PRO A 110 0.72 -3.36 -25.97
N ALA A 111 0.72 -3.41 -25.74
CA ALA A 111 0.02 -3.45 -25.21
C ALA A 111 -0.99 -2.93 -25.41
N GLU A 112 -1.22 -2.88 -25.73
CA GLU A 112 -2.05 -2.55 -25.80
C GLU A 112 -3.08 -2.56 -25.93
N PRO A 113 -3.41 -2.57 -26.15
CA PRO A 113 -4.37 -2.59 -26.29
C PRO A 113 -5.28 -2.96 -25.92
N ARG A 114 -5.38 -3.30 -25.57
CA ARG A 114 -6.17 -3.65 -25.12
C ARG A 114 -7.02 -2.94 -24.96
N SER A 115 -7.03 -2.51 -25.11
CA SER A 115 -7.72 -1.80 -24.83
C SER A 115 -8.66 -1.75 -25.48
N VAL A 116 -8.91 -2.03 -25.96
CA VAL A 116 -9.68 -2.02 -26.43
C VAL A 116 -10.58 -2.15 -26.30
N ALA A 117 -10.80 -2.16 -26.24
CA ALA A 117 -11.62 -2.35 -26.02
C ALA A 117 -12.20 -2.13 -26.04
#